data_9d54bf5ada0dae9f409a23e64fba0eee
#
_entry.id   9d54bf5ada0dae9f409a23e64fba0eee
#
_cell.length_a   1.000
_cell.length_b   1.000
_cell.length_c   1.000
_cell.angle_alpha   90.00
_cell.angle_beta   90.00
_cell.angle_gamma   90.00
#
_symmetry.space_group_name_H-M   'P 1'
#
loop_
_entity.id
_entity.type
_entity.pdbx_description
1 polymer ?
#
loop_
_entity_poly.entity_id
_entity_poly.type
_entity_poly.pdbx_seq_one_letter_code
_entity_poly.pdbx_strand_id
1 'polypeptide(L)'
;MEQTTTNRKRKARSRVSNRGGLYMLIKWLCVFAMGAFLYFQLNGEKVSETGFAQMSSAVTASADLTKMQKANNQMIKRLYGIDPTSYSGVLLYYPLTNMGAEELMLVQMKDVSQKETVQKALEARQAAQVKSFEGYGVEQTAMLKKSIIDVRSNYALFISGDNPGAVDAAFDGAY
;
A
#
# COMPACT_ATOMS: atom_id res chain seq x y z
N MET A 1 -69.84 -46.23 -45.27
CA MET A 1 -68.57 -45.52 -45.57
C MET A 1 -68.39 -44.47 -44.51
N GLU A 2 -67.58 -44.75 -43.52
CA GLU A 2 -67.42 -43.97 -42.31
C GLU A 2 -66.04 -43.22 -42.41
N GLN A 3 -66.10 -41.87 -42.41
CA GLN A 3 -64.85 -41.03 -42.42
C GLN A 3 -64.48 -40.66 -41.03
N THR A 4 -63.39 -41.26 -40.56
CA THR A 4 -62.79 -40.97 -39.29
C THR A 4 -61.93 -39.67 -39.37
N THR A 5 -62.43 -38.58 -38.84
CA THR A 5 -61.68 -37.29 -38.71
C THR A 5 -60.80 -37.35 -37.50
N THR A 6 -59.49 -37.48 -37.69
CA THR A 6 -58.46 -37.42 -36.62
C THR A 6 -58.23 -35.99 -36.22
N ASN A 7 -58.66 -35.61 -35.00
CA ASN A 7 -58.48 -34.32 -34.40
C ASN A 7 -57.10 -34.20 -33.75
N ARG A 8 -56.13 -33.60 -34.45
CA ARG A 8 -54.76 -33.29 -33.93
C ARG A 8 -54.83 -32.05 -33.03
N LYS A 9 -54.96 -32.24 -31.72
CA LYS A 9 -54.76 -31.16 -30.74
C LYS A 9 -53.31 -30.66 -30.76
N ARG A 10 -53.08 -29.48 -31.32
CA ARG A 10 -51.79 -28.75 -31.22
C ARG A 10 -51.64 -28.25 -29.80
N LYS A 11 -50.69 -28.85 -29.08
CA LYS A 11 -50.30 -28.40 -27.73
C LYS A 11 -49.54 -27.10 -27.86
N ALA A 12 -50.19 -25.99 -27.56
CA ALA A 12 -49.54 -24.65 -27.46
C ALA A 12 -48.52 -24.72 -26.33
N ARG A 13 -47.24 -24.66 -26.66
CA ARG A 13 -46.15 -24.43 -25.69
C ARG A 13 -46.25 -22.99 -25.22
N SER A 14 -46.75 -22.77 -24.00
CA SER A 14 -46.66 -21.50 -23.32
C SER A 14 -45.19 -21.16 -23.14
N ARG A 15 -44.71 -20.13 -23.84
CA ARG A 15 -43.41 -19.48 -23.51
C ARG A 15 -43.60 -18.82 -22.15
N VAL A 16 -43.16 -19.50 -21.09
CA VAL A 16 -43.02 -18.91 -19.78
C VAL A 16 -42.03 -17.73 -19.93
N SER A 17 -42.55 -16.54 -19.82
CA SER A 17 -41.78 -15.30 -19.86
C SER A 17 -40.82 -15.29 -18.67
N ASN A 18 -39.53 -15.50 -18.94
CA ASN A 18 -38.43 -15.55 -17.92
C ASN A 18 -38.10 -14.17 -17.35
N ARG A 19 -39.02 -13.20 -17.49
CA ARG A 19 -38.83 -11.82 -16.99
C ARG A 19 -38.73 -11.75 -15.47
N GLY A 20 -39.43 -12.60 -14.72
CA GLY A 20 -39.36 -12.64 -13.25
C GLY A 20 -38.01 -13.11 -12.74
N GLY A 21 -37.40 -14.12 -13.39
CA GLY A 21 -36.06 -14.60 -13.02
C GLY A 21 -34.96 -13.56 -13.29
N LEU A 22 -35.09 -12.81 -14.40
CA LEU A 22 -34.13 -11.75 -14.74
C LEU A 22 -34.20 -10.59 -13.71
N TYR A 23 -35.40 -10.16 -13.29
CA TYR A 23 -35.57 -9.15 -12.25
C TYR A 23 -34.99 -9.59 -10.90
N MET A 24 -35.17 -10.85 -10.51
CA MET A 24 -34.56 -11.40 -9.30
C MET A 24 -33.02 -11.39 -9.36
N LEU A 25 -32.43 -11.80 -10.47
CA LEU A 25 -31.00 -11.78 -10.69
C LEU A 25 -30.43 -10.33 -10.59
N ILE A 26 -31.05 -9.37 -11.26
CA ILE A 26 -30.65 -7.97 -11.22
C ILE A 26 -30.74 -7.43 -9.78
N LYS A 27 -31.82 -7.73 -9.06
CA LYS A 27 -32.00 -7.31 -7.68
C LYS A 27 -30.88 -7.82 -6.77
N TRP A 28 -30.55 -9.10 -6.83
CA TRP A 28 -29.47 -9.69 -6.06
C TRP A 28 -28.10 -9.14 -6.46
N LEU A 29 -27.86 -8.89 -7.73
CA LEU A 29 -26.62 -8.28 -8.22
C LEU A 29 -26.44 -6.86 -7.68
N CYS A 30 -27.52 -6.05 -7.63
CA CYS A 30 -27.49 -4.72 -7.00
C CYS A 30 -27.22 -4.79 -5.49
N VAL A 31 -27.83 -5.77 -4.79
CA VAL A 31 -27.59 -5.96 -3.34
C VAL A 31 -26.13 -6.38 -3.09
N PHE A 32 -25.58 -7.29 -3.87
CA PHE A 32 -24.17 -7.69 -3.78
C PHE A 32 -23.23 -6.54 -4.13
N ALA A 33 -23.52 -5.75 -5.17
CA ALA A 33 -22.71 -4.59 -5.54
C ALA A 33 -22.72 -3.52 -4.45
N MET A 34 -23.88 -3.26 -3.83
CA MET A 34 -24.01 -2.34 -2.71
C MET A 34 -23.29 -2.87 -1.46
N GLY A 35 -23.40 -4.16 -1.15
CA GLY A 35 -22.67 -4.81 -0.05
C GLY A 35 -21.15 -4.76 -0.25
N ALA A 36 -20.68 -5.02 -1.44
CA ALA A 36 -19.27 -4.89 -1.80
C ALA A 36 -18.78 -3.45 -1.69
N PHE A 37 -19.57 -2.48 -2.20
CA PHE A 37 -19.26 -1.05 -2.08
C PHE A 37 -19.15 -0.62 -0.61
N LEU A 38 -20.13 -0.99 0.23
CA LEU A 38 -20.09 -0.70 1.67
C LEU A 38 -18.91 -1.41 2.35
N TYR A 39 -18.61 -2.64 1.98
CA TYR A 39 -17.45 -3.36 2.52
C TYR A 39 -16.13 -2.63 2.20
N PHE A 40 -15.94 -2.17 0.97
CA PHE A 40 -14.76 -1.38 0.58
C PHE A 40 -14.72 -0.02 1.26
N GLN A 41 -15.87 0.64 1.46
CA GLN A 41 -15.95 1.92 2.19
C GLN A 41 -15.60 1.75 3.68
N LEU A 42 -16.06 0.69 4.32
CA LEU A 42 -15.84 0.44 5.75
C LEU A 42 -14.44 -0.10 6.05
N ASN A 43 -13.83 -0.84 5.11
CA ASN A 43 -12.49 -1.40 5.24
C ASN A 43 -11.43 -0.57 4.49
N GLY A 44 -11.77 0.61 3.98
CA GLY A 44 -10.80 1.55 3.42
C GLY A 44 -9.77 1.92 4.48
N GLU A 45 -8.48 1.87 4.11
CA GLU A 45 -7.41 2.34 5.01
C GLU A 45 -7.69 3.78 5.41
N LYS A 46 -7.69 4.05 6.72
CA LYS A 46 -7.87 5.41 7.23
C LYS A 46 -6.73 6.29 6.72
N VAL A 47 -7.08 7.44 6.20
CA VAL A 47 -6.10 8.50 5.87
C VAL A 47 -5.75 9.21 7.16
N SER A 48 -4.47 9.29 7.49
CA SER A 48 -4.02 10.06 8.65
C SER A 48 -4.21 11.56 8.41
N GLU A 49 -4.81 12.23 9.37
CA GLU A 49 -4.93 13.71 9.40
C GLU A 49 -3.69 14.36 10.01
N THR A 50 -2.75 13.56 10.55
CA THR A 50 -1.53 14.04 11.17
C THR A 50 -0.66 14.78 10.15
N GLY A 51 -0.28 16.01 10.48
CA GLY A 51 0.60 16.81 9.64
C GLY A 51 2.01 16.25 9.55
N PHE A 52 2.68 16.44 8.40
CA PHE A 52 4.03 15.92 8.16
C PHE A 52 5.05 16.32 9.23
N ALA A 53 4.98 17.55 9.74
CA ALA A 53 5.88 18.04 10.79
C ALA A 53 5.74 17.24 12.10
N GLN A 54 4.51 16.92 12.49
CA GLN A 54 4.23 16.13 13.70
C GLN A 54 4.69 14.69 13.51
N MET A 55 4.33 14.04 12.39
CA MET A 55 4.75 12.68 12.06
C MET A 55 6.28 12.56 12.01
N SER A 56 6.95 13.49 11.30
CA SER A 56 8.42 13.50 11.20
C SER A 56 9.10 13.71 12.55
N SER A 57 8.52 14.55 13.42
CA SER A 57 9.03 14.73 14.79
C SER A 57 8.92 13.46 15.62
N ALA A 58 7.79 12.76 15.55
CA ALA A 58 7.58 11.51 16.30
C ALA A 58 8.59 10.42 15.89
N VAL A 59 8.75 10.17 14.57
CA VAL A 59 9.67 9.13 14.09
C VAL A 59 11.14 9.49 14.32
N THR A 60 11.54 10.77 14.17
CA THR A 60 12.93 11.20 14.40
C THR A 60 13.30 11.21 15.88
N ALA A 61 12.37 11.49 16.78
CA ALA A 61 12.61 11.42 18.23
C ALA A 61 12.85 9.98 18.71
N SER A 62 12.34 8.98 18.00
CA SER A 62 12.47 7.55 18.34
C SER A 62 13.63 6.86 17.61
N ALA A 63 14.26 7.53 16.63
CA ALA A 63 15.37 7.00 15.85
C ALA A 63 16.73 7.47 16.40
N ASP A 64 17.74 6.60 16.38
CA ASP A 64 19.13 7.03 16.56
C ASP A 64 19.68 7.59 15.26
N LEU A 65 19.78 8.91 15.19
CA LEU A 65 20.28 9.65 14.03
C LEU A 65 21.79 9.92 14.07
N THR A 66 22.52 9.45 15.09
CA THR A 66 23.95 9.78 15.29
C THR A 66 24.85 9.28 14.15
N LYS A 67 24.46 8.19 13.51
CA LYS A 67 25.20 7.59 12.37
C LYS A 67 24.61 7.99 11.02
N MET A 68 23.65 8.91 11.00
CA MET A 68 22.91 9.33 9.81
C MET A 68 23.05 10.82 9.54
N GLN A 69 22.82 11.23 8.31
CA GLN A 69 22.74 12.64 7.89
C GLN A 69 21.49 12.89 7.07
N LYS A 70 20.95 14.11 7.19
CA LYS A 70 19.76 14.52 6.46
C LYS A 70 20.07 14.69 4.97
N ALA A 71 19.25 14.09 4.11
CA ALA A 71 19.37 14.20 2.68
C ALA A 71 18.73 15.49 2.15
N ASN A 72 19.27 15.99 1.05
CA ASN A 72 18.60 16.95 0.19
C ASN A 72 17.76 16.25 -0.89
N ASN A 73 16.96 17.01 -1.62
CA ASN A 73 16.07 16.47 -2.67
C ASN A 73 16.83 15.69 -3.76
N GLN A 74 18.04 16.13 -4.12
CA GLN A 74 18.86 15.44 -5.12
C GLN A 74 19.30 14.06 -4.63
N MET A 75 19.66 13.93 -3.35
CA MET A 75 20.03 12.66 -2.75
C MET A 75 18.84 11.70 -2.68
N ILE A 76 17.65 12.18 -2.30
CA ILE A 76 16.41 11.39 -2.29
C ILE A 76 16.14 10.83 -3.69
N LYS A 77 16.19 11.69 -4.71
CA LYS A 77 15.99 11.28 -6.11
C LYS A 77 17.03 10.25 -6.56
N ARG A 78 18.29 10.41 -6.16
CA ARG A 78 19.38 9.49 -6.49
C ARG A 78 19.20 8.11 -5.85
N LEU A 79 18.80 8.06 -4.57
CA LEU A 79 18.74 6.81 -3.80
C LEU A 79 17.44 6.04 -4.01
N TYR A 80 16.32 6.74 -4.19
CA TYR A 80 14.98 6.14 -4.27
C TYR A 80 14.32 6.28 -5.64
N GLY A 81 14.86 7.10 -6.54
CA GLY A 81 14.28 7.33 -7.86
C GLY A 81 12.98 8.15 -7.84
N ILE A 82 12.55 8.65 -6.68
CA ILE A 82 11.34 9.48 -6.53
C ILE A 82 11.67 10.96 -6.51
N ASP A 83 10.76 11.80 -7.01
CA ASP A 83 10.89 13.26 -6.93
C ASP A 83 10.16 13.76 -5.67
N PRO A 84 10.88 14.31 -4.67
CA PRO A 84 10.26 14.76 -3.42
C PRO A 84 9.19 15.84 -3.60
N THR A 85 9.26 16.63 -4.67
CA THR A 85 8.27 17.69 -4.95
C THR A 85 6.90 17.16 -5.36
N SER A 86 6.84 15.88 -5.76
CA SER A 86 5.60 15.19 -6.12
C SER A 86 4.78 14.76 -4.91
N TYR A 87 5.32 14.83 -3.69
CA TYR A 87 4.71 14.40 -2.45
C TYR A 87 4.36 15.58 -1.55
N SER A 88 3.50 15.38 -0.53
CA SER A 88 3.17 16.40 0.47
C SER A 88 4.33 16.66 1.41
N GLY A 89 5.14 15.63 1.71
CA GLY A 89 6.33 15.73 2.51
C GLY A 89 7.25 14.53 2.30
N VAL A 90 8.55 14.76 2.33
CA VAL A 90 9.57 13.70 2.26
C VAL A 90 10.70 14.04 3.19
N LEU A 91 11.10 13.08 4.01
CA LEU A 91 12.24 13.17 4.91
C LEU A 91 13.10 11.92 4.72
N LEU A 92 14.40 12.13 4.51
CA LEU A 92 15.38 11.05 4.45
C LEU A 92 16.57 11.38 5.31
N TYR A 93 16.91 10.46 6.19
CA TYR A 93 18.22 10.35 6.82
C TYR A 93 18.90 9.10 6.29
N TYR A 94 20.13 9.23 5.83
CA TYR A 94 20.91 8.14 5.22
C TYR A 94 22.29 8.04 5.90
N PRO A 95 23.02 6.94 5.76
CA PRO A 95 24.25 6.73 6.48
C PRO A 95 25.29 7.83 6.25
N LEU A 96 26.06 8.18 7.30
CA LEU A 96 27.18 9.10 7.20
C LEU A 96 28.32 8.53 6.35
N THR A 97 28.44 7.20 6.29
CA THR A 97 29.53 6.50 5.59
C THR A 97 28.96 5.45 4.66
N ASN A 98 29.75 5.04 3.66
CA ASN A 98 29.36 3.99 2.73
C ASN A 98 29.30 2.58 3.39
N MET A 99 29.76 2.47 4.63
CA MET A 99 29.72 1.23 5.43
C MET A 99 28.52 1.18 6.39
N GLY A 100 27.73 2.25 6.47
CA GLY A 100 26.53 2.29 7.29
C GLY A 100 25.32 1.69 6.56
N ALA A 101 24.42 1.11 7.34
CA ALA A 101 23.16 0.54 6.86
C ALA A 101 21.95 1.19 7.54
N GLU A 102 22.20 2.16 8.43
CA GLU A 102 21.16 2.91 9.12
C GLU A 102 20.51 3.90 8.17
N GLU A 103 19.19 3.84 8.01
CA GLU A 103 18.45 4.72 7.11
C GLU A 103 17.02 4.90 7.61
N LEU A 104 16.51 6.14 7.55
CA LEU A 104 15.12 6.49 7.87
C LEU A 104 14.55 7.31 6.74
N MET A 105 13.50 6.79 6.11
CA MET A 105 12.72 7.47 5.07
C MET A 105 11.27 7.59 5.52
N LEU A 106 10.73 8.81 5.47
CA LEU A 106 9.31 9.09 5.69
C LEU A 106 8.76 9.84 4.49
N VAL A 107 7.65 9.37 3.97
CA VAL A 107 6.94 9.99 2.84
C VAL A 107 5.50 10.25 3.22
N GLN A 108 5.01 11.49 3.02
CA GLN A 108 3.59 11.81 3.01
C GLN A 108 3.12 11.95 1.56
N MET A 109 2.25 11.07 1.14
CA MET A 109 1.67 11.06 -0.20
C MET A 109 0.57 12.12 -0.33
N LYS A 110 0.42 12.70 -1.51
CA LYS A 110 -0.69 13.62 -1.85
C LYS A 110 -1.97 12.84 -2.16
N ASP A 111 -1.78 11.66 -2.73
CA ASP A 111 -2.87 10.79 -3.19
C ASP A 111 -2.52 9.31 -2.96
N VAL A 112 -3.52 8.51 -2.63
CA VAL A 112 -3.36 7.07 -2.36
C VAL A 112 -2.85 6.29 -3.57
N SER A 113 -3.07 6.79 -4.79
CA SER A 113 -2.53 6.19 -6.02
C SER A 113 -0.99 6.17 -6.06
N GLN A 114 -0.32 6.99 -5.26
CA GLN A 114 1.14 7.01 -5.14
C GLN A 114 1.70 5.86 -4.29
N LYS A 115 0.84 5.15 -3.54
CA LYS A 115 1.22 4.11 -2.58
C LYS A 115 2.11 3.03 -3.20
N GLU A 116 1.67 2.47 -4.33
CA GLU A 116 2.42 1.39 -5.01
C GLU A 116 3.80 1.86 -5.51
N THR A 117 3.88 3.09 -6.01
CA THR A 117 5.14 3.70 -6.49
C THR A 117 6.12 3.89 -5.33
N VAL A 118 5.63 4.42 -4.20
CA VAL A 118 6.46 4.63 -3.01
C VAL A 118 6.91 3.28 -2.44
N GLN A 119 6.01 2.34 -2.27
CA GLN A 119 6.33 1.00 -1.77
C GLN A 119 7.44 0.33 -2.59
N LYS A 120 7.29 0.31 -3.92
CA LYS A 120 8.32 -0.24 -4.82
C LYS A 120 9.67 0.46 -4.69
N ALA A 121 9.67 1.78 -4.48
CA ALA A 121 10.91 2.54 -4.30
C ALA A 121 11.62 2.17 -2.98
N LEU A 122 10.85 2.01 -1.89
CA LEU A 122 11.39 1.57 -0.59
C LEU A 122 11.96 0.14 -0.67
N GLU A 123 11.20 -0.78 -1.24
CA GLU A 123 11.62 -2.19 -1.42
C GLU A 123 12.86 -2.31 -2.32
N ALA A 124 12.91 -1.56 -3.42
CA ALA A 124 14.05 -1.52 -4.33
C ALA A 124 15.31 -1.00 -3.62
N ARG A 125 15.16 0.04 -2.78
CA ARG A 125 16.26 0.60 -1.99
C ARG A 125 16.78 -0.42 -0.98
N GLN A 126 15.89 -1.05 -0.20
CA GLN A 126 16.25 -2.09 0.75
C GLN A 126 16.99 -3.23 0.06
N ALA A 127 16.48 -3.74 -1.05
CA ALA A 127 17.10 -4.83 -1.81
C ALA A 127 18.49 -4.44 -2.35
N ALA A 128 18.64 -3.20 -2.84
CA ALA A 128 19.93 -2.69 -3.32
C ALA A 128 20.96 -2.60 -2.18
N GLN A 129 20.54 -2.16 -0.99
CA GLN A 129 21.43 -2.11 0.18
C GLN A 129 21.82 -3.51 0.64
N VAL A 130 20.87 -4.45 0.78
CA VAL A 130 21.16 -5.85 1.13
C VAL A 130 22.18 -6.43 0.17
N LYS A 131 21.96 -6.26 -1.14
CA LYS A 131 22.88 -6.74 -2.17
C LYS A 131 24.27 -6.11 -2.07
N SER A 132 24.36 -4.82 -1.69
CA SER A 132 25.65 -4.13 -1.58
C SER A 132 26.50 -4.60 -0.40
N PHE A 133 25.88 -5.13 0.67
CA PHE A 133 26.58 -5.67 1.84
C PHE A 133 26.74 -7.20 1.80
N GLU A 134 26.13 -7.87 0.83
CA GLU A 134 26.21 -9.32 0.71
C GLU A 134 27.66 -9.79 0.54
N GLY A 135 28.05 -10.74 1.37
CA GLY A 135 29.38 -11.36 1.32
C GLY A 135 30.44 -10.70 2.20
N TYR A 136 30.27 -9.45 2.68
CA TYR A 136 31.26 -8.81 3.54
C TYR A 136 30.68 -8.06 4.75
N GLY A 137 29.48 -7.52 4.67
CA GLY A 137 28.83 -6.74 5.73
C GLY A 137 27.81 -7.58 6.50
N VAL A 138 28.27 -8.48 7.37
CA VAL A 138 27.39 -9.40 8.11
C VAL A 138 26.41 -8.64 9.01
N GLU A 139 26.90 -7.67 9.78
CA GLU A 139 26.08 -6.85 10.69
C GLU A 139 25.09 -5.97 9.91
N GLN A 140 25.56 -5.31 8.86
CA GLN A 140 24.74 -4.47 7.98
C GLN A 140 23.64 -5.28 7.29
N THR A 141 23.99 -6.46 6.78
CA THR A 141 23.02 -7.36 6.16
C THR A 141 21.98 -7.83 7.19
N ALA A 142 22.39 -8.15 8.42
CA ALA A 142 21.47 -8.54 9.49
C ALA A 142 20.54 -7.38 9.90
N MET A 143 21.05 -6.15 9.98
CA MET A 143 20.28 -4.94 10.25
C MET A 143 19.24 -4.68 9.15
N LEU A 144 19.64 -4.71 7.89
CA LEU A 144 18.75 -4.52 6.73
C LEU A 144 17.68 -5.59 6.63
N LYS A 145 17.95 -6.82 7.00
CA LYS A 145 16.95 -7.90 7.07
C LYS A 145 15.92 -7.70 8.18
N LYS A 146 16.26 -6.92 9.21
CA LYS A 146 15.33 -6.54 10.30
C LYS A 146 14.67 -5.19 10.07
N SER A 147 15.04 -4.47 9.00
CA SER A 147 14.44 -3.18 8.67
C SER A 147 12.94 -3.33 8.39
N ILE A 148 12.19 -2.27 8.66
CA ILE A 148 10.74 -2.23 8.51
C ILE A 148 10.38 -1.30 7.37
N ILE A 149 9.47 -1.75 6.52
CA ILE A 149 8.75 -0.95 5.53
C ILE A 149 7.28 -1.00 5.93
N ASP A 150 6.72 0.13 6.36
CA ASP A 150 5.29 0.27 6.64
C ASP A 150 4.68 1.29 5.69
N VAL A 151 3.72 0.85 4.88
CA VAL A 151 3.07 1.68 3.85
C VAL A 151 1.57 1.67 4.08
N ARG A 152 1.05 2.81 4.51
CA ARG A 152 -0.37 3.05 4.78
C ARG A 152 -0.99 3.93 3.70
N SER A 153 -2.24 4.39 3.88
CA SER A 153 -2.96 5.10 2.81
C SER A 153 -2.23 6.35 2.31
N ASN A 154 -1.78 7.25 3.20
CA ASN A 154 -1.12 8.51 2.83
C ASN A 154 0.29 8.69 3.41
N TYR A 155 0.81 7.68 4.13
CA TYR A 155 2.16 7.69 4.66
C TYR A 155 2.92 6.42 4.34
N ALA A 156 4.24 6.54 4.21
CA ALA A 156 5.14 5.39 4.10
C ALA A 156 6.40 5.66 4.94
N LEU A 157 6.80 4.64 5.69
CA LEU A 157 7.99 4.61 6.51
C LEU A 157 8.93 3.50 6.00
N PHE A 158 10.22 3.79 5.91
CA PHE A 158 11.29 2.80 5.89
C PHE A 158 12.28 3.13 7.00
N ILE A 159 12.60 2.15 7.82
CA ILE A 159 13.57 2.28 8.89
C ILE A 159 14.50 1.07 8.95
N SER A 160 15.80 1.33 8.89
CA SER A 160 16.88 0.41 9.18
C SER A 160 17.76 1.00 10.27
N GLY A 161 18.05 0.24 11.31
CA GLY A 161 18.82 0.71 12.46
C GLY A 161 18.78 -0.30 13.60
N ASP A 162 19.30 0.11 14.76
CA ASP A 162 19.44 -0.77 15.93
C ASP A 162 18.08 -1.15 16.54
N ASN A 163 17.08 -0.25 16.49
CA ASN A 163 15.74 -0.49 17.03
C ASN A 163 14.63 0.00 16.08
N PRO A 164 14.43 -0.65 14.93
CA PRO A 164 13.42 -0.24 13.97
C PRO A 164 11.99 -0.32 14.51
N GLY A 165 11.71 -1.26 15.43
CA GLY A 165 10.40 -1.42 16.04
C GLY A 165 9.96 -0.24 16.92
N ALA A 166 10.89 0.48 17.56
CA ALA A 166 10.54 1.68 18.34
C ALA A 166 10.10 2.84 17.43
N VAL A 167 10.74 2.96 16.25
CA VAL A 167 10.40 3.99 15.26
C VAL A 167 9.06 3.67 14.60
N ASP A 168 8.81 2.41 14.30
CA ASP A 168 7.55 1.92 13.76
C ASP A 168 6.38 2.12 14.75
N ALA A 169 6.60 1.82 16.04
CA ALA A 169 5.61 2.10 17.09
C ALA A 169 5.33 3.61 17.25
N ALA A 170 6.34 4.47 17.08
CA ALA A 170 6.15 5.93 17.11
C ALA A 170 5.38 6.42 15.86
N PHE A 171 5.62 5.80 14.72
CA PHE A 171 4.86 6.02 13.50
C PHE A 171 3.39 5.62 13.67
N ASP A 172 3.13 4.44 14.24
CA ASP A 172 1.79 3.95 14.59
C ASP A 172 1.04 4.89 15.53
N GLY A 173 1.72 5.34 16.57
CA GLY A 173 1.14 6.22 17.59
C GLY A 173 0.83 7.63 17.09
N ALA A 174 1.51 8.07 16.03
CA ALA A 174 1.29 9.36 15.39
C ALA A 174 0.33 9.29 14.19
N TYR A 175 0.09 8.08 13.63
CA TYR A 175 -0.80 7.85 12.50
C TYR A 175 -2.27 7.95 12.88
#